data_b3dc34149e8d5adc8ccf235d8e492cb2
#
_entry.id   b3dc34149e8d5adc8ccf235d8e492cb2
#
_cell.length_a   1.000
_cell.length_b   1.000
_cell.length_c   1.000
_cell.angle_alpha   90.00
_cell.angle_beta   90.00
_cell.angle_gamma   90.00
#
_symmetry.space_group_name_H-M   'P 1'
#
loop_
_entity.id
_entity.type
_entity.pdbx_description
1 polymer ?
#
loop_
_entity_poly.entity_id
_entity_poly.type
_entity_poly.pdbx_seq_one_letter_code
_entity_poly.pdbx_strand_id
1 'polypeptide(L)'
;MSVYPFIEAEKQGRRNVKRACELLKVSRAAFYAHRAGPSRRDQDDTDLAAQIRAVHQESKGRYGAPRVHAELRRRGRRHGRKRVARLMRSAGIRGLAAKRWKKTTIADPAAAARADRICRDFSADASKLNSRWCGDITYIRTWEGWLFLATVIDIASRRVVGYAMAEHLRTSLVADALANAVATRSPDSGVIFHSDRGCQYTSAGFADLADDYQVVLSLGRTGQCWDNALAESFFASLKGELTDIRPWTTRAAARRAVVEYIGWYNGTRLHSTLGYRSPAEFEASAGKENLGQVA
;
A
#
# COMPACT_ATOMS: atom_id res chain seq x y z
N MET A 1 -6.41 -22.40 37.39
CA MET A 1 -5.17 -22.71 38.16
C MET A 1 -4.38 -23.82 37.45
N SER A 2 -3.05 -23.69 37.32
CA SER A 2 -2.23 -24.73 36.69
C SER A 2 -2.02 -25.86 37.71
N VAL A 3 -2.22 -27.11 37.28
CA VAL A 3 -2.04 -28.32 38.13
C VAL A 3 -0.58 -28.83 38.14
N TYR A 4 0.28 -28.30 37.26
CA TYR A 4 1.66 -28.76 37.12
C TYR A 4 2.55 -28.50 38.34
N PRO A 5 2.43 -27.38 39.09
CA PRO A 5 3.20 -27.18 40.33
C PRO A 5 2.93 -28.25 41.39
N PHE A 6 1.68 -28.72 41.50
CA PHE A 6 1.34 -29.80 42.42
C PHE A 6 2.00 -31.12 42.02
N ILE A 7 1.95 -31.48 40.72
CA ILE A 7 2.59 -32.70 40.24
C ILE A 7 4.10 -32.62 40.43
N GLU A 8 4.72 -31.46 40.27
CA GLU A 8 6.14 -31.26 40.52
C GLU A 8 6.50 -31.45 42.01
N ALA A 9 5.68 -30.94 42.93
CA ALA A 9 5.83 -31.15 44.37
C ALA A 9 5.74 -32.64 44.74
N GLU A 10 4.74 -33.35 44.18
CA GLU A 10 4.62 -34.79 44.36
C GLU A 10 5.85 -35.58 43.86
N LYS A 11 6.42 -35.15 42.74
CA LYS A 11 7.66 -35.72 42.17
C LYS A 11 8.87 -35.46 43.07
N GLN A 12 9.02 -34.24 43.59
CA GLN A 12 10.08 -33.88 44.52
C GLN A 12 9.99 -34.69 45.82
N GLY A 13 8.75 -34.94 46.27
CA GLY A 13 8.45 -35.81 47.40
C GLY A 13 8.62 -37.32 47.10
N ARG A 14 9.22 -37.73 45.96
CA ARG A 14 9.40 -39.09 45.49
C ARG A 14 8.11 -39.92 45.39
N ARG A 15 6.96 -39.24 45.22
CA ARG A 15 5.65 -39.88 45.08
C ARG A 15 5.36 -40.27 43.62
N ASN A 16 4.30 -41.04 43.40
CA ASN A 16 3.97 -41.57 42.09
C ASN A 16 3.38 -40.55 41.14
N VAL A 17 4.22 -39.98 40.27
CA VAL A 17 3.84 -38.99 39.23
C VAL A 17 2.74 -39.51 38.29
N LYS A 18 2.73 -40.82 37.97
CA LYS A 18 1.68 -41.42 37.13
C LYS A 18 0.31 -41.24 37.80
N ARG A 19 0.21 -41.61 39.08
CA ARG A 19 -1.02 -41.49 39.86
C ARG A 19 -1.48 -40.05 40.01
N ALA A 20 -0.57 -39.11 40.26
CA ALA A 20 -0.89 -37.68 40.34
C ALA A 20 -1.42 -37.14 39.00
N CYS A 21 -0.82 -37.51 37.88
CA CYS A 21 -1.30 -37.14 36.54
C CYS A 21 -2.71 -37.72 36.26
N GLU A 22 -2.94 -38.98 36.58
CA GLU A 22 -4.25 -39.63 36.41
C GLU A 22 -5.35 -38.92 37.20
N LEU A 23 -5.12 -38.64 38.48
CA LEU A 23 -6.06 -37.97 39.36
C LEU A 23 -6.40 -36.55 38.87
N LEU A 24 -5.40 -35.83 38.33
CA LEU A 24 -5.55 -34.48 37.83
C LEU A 24 -5.95 -34.40 36.34
N LYS A 25 -6.22 -35.55 35.72
CA LYS A 25 -6.64 -35.72 34.33
C LYS A 25 -5.67 -35.05 33.34
N VAL A 26 -4.37 -35.10 33.56
CA VAL A 26 -3.31 -34.65 32.64
C VAL A 26 -2.46 -35.82 32.18
N SER A 27 -1.98 -35.78 30.92
CA SER A 27 -1.07 -36.79 30.44
C SER A 27 0.33 -36.60 31.03
N ARG A 28 1.05 -37.69 31.31
CA ARG A 28 2.46 -37.63 31.74
C ARG A 28 3.32 -36.90 30.75
N ALA A 29 3.08 -37.10 29.45
CA ALA A 29 3.80 -36.40 28.39
C ALA A 29 3.62 -34.88 28.49
N ALA A 30 2.39 -34.38 28.74
CA ALA A 30 2.11 -32.98 28.95
C ALA A 30 2.83 -32.38 30.16
N PHE A 31 2.89 -33.14 31.29
CA PHE A 31 3.65 -32.72 32.47
C PHE A 31 5.15 -32.60 32.17
N TYR A 32 5.76 -33.60 31.56
CA TYR A 32 7.18 -33.53 31.24
C TYR A 32 7.52 -32.49 30.17
N ALA A 33 6.63 -32.29 29.18
CA ALA A 33 6.77 -31.20 28.20
C ALA A 33 6.71 -29.82 28.86
N HIS A 34 5.78 -29.62 29.80
CA HIS A 34 5.69 -28.36 30.57
C HIS A 34 6.96 -28.12 31.39
N ARG A 35 7.51 -29.16 32.00
CA ARG A 35 8.74 -29.11 32.80
C ARG A 35 9.99 -28.83 31.95
N ALA A 36 10.05 -29.37 30.75
CA ALA A 36 11.16 -29.13 29.82
C ALA A 36 11.25 -27.68 29.36
N GLY A 37 10.20 -26.89 29.64
CA GLY A 37 10.12 -25.50 29.20
C GLY A 37 9.68 -25.35 27.74
N PRO A 38 9.85 -24.16 27.14
CA PRO A 38 9.43 -23.90 25.76
C PRO A 38 10.13 -24.84 24.78
N SER A 39 9.36 -25.47 23.91
CA SER A 39 9.90 -26.28 22.83
C SER A 39 10.74 -25.43 21.88
N ARG A 40 11.63 -26.04 21.09
CA ARG A 40 12.36 -25.35 20.01
C ARG A 40 11.41 -24.60 19.09
N ARG A 41 10.23 -25.16 18.83
CA ARG A 41 9.19 -24.51 18.02
C ARG A 41 8.63 -23.27 18.69
N ASP A 42 8.46 -23.27 20.01
CA ASP A 42 7.96 -22.10 20.75
C ASP A 42 9.01 -20.99 20.78
N GLN A 43 10.30 -21.36 20.90
CA GLN A 43 11.41 -20.42 20.79
C GLN A 43 11.46 -19.80 19.38
N ASP A 44 11.41 -20.63 18.33
CA ASP A 44 11.34 -20.19 16.94
C ASP A 44 10.10 -19.30 16.65
N ASP A 45 8.97 -19.56 17.29
CA ASP A 45 7.75 -18.74 17.17
C ASP A 45 7.91 -17.41 17.91
N THR A 46 8.61 -17.38 19.03
CA THR A 46 8.93 -16.15 19.79
C THR A 46 9.85 -15.23 18.98
N ASP A 47 10.91 -15.80 18.41
CA ASP A 47 11.85 -15.03 17.57
C ASP A 47 11.16 -14.49 16.31
N LEU A 48 10.34 -15.32 15.67
CA LEU A 48 9.58 -14.91 14.50
C LEU A 48 8.56 -13.83 14.86
N ALA A 49 7.91 -13.90 16.02
CA ALA A 49 6.97 -12.88 16.48
C ALA A 49 7.65 -11.53 16.72
N ALA A 50 8.90 -11.55 17.23
CA ALA A 50 9.69 -10.31 17.38
C ALA A 50 9.99 -9.67 16.00
N GLN A 51 10.41 -10.48 15.02
CA GLN A 51 10.66 -10.01 13.65
C GLN A 51 9.39 -9.46 12.98
N ILE A 52 8.24 -10.12 13.17
CA ILE A 52 6.95 -9.66 12.69
C ILE A 52 6.62 -8.27 13.27
N ARG A 53 6.85 -8.06 14.58
CA ARG A 53 6.62 -6.77 15.23
C ARG A 53 7.53 -5.68 14.64
N ALA A 54 8.81 -5.97 14.43
CA ALA A 54 9.75 -5.03 13.84
C ALA A 54 9.29 -4.59 12.45
N VAL A 55 8.97 -5.52 11.54
CA VAL A 55 8.46 -5.21 10.18
C VAL A 55 7.17 -4.40 10.24
N HIS A 56 6.26 -4.73 11.16
CA HIS A 56 5.01 -4.01 11.33
C HIS A 56 5.22 -2.58 11.84
N GLN A 57 6.14 -2.37 12.79
CA GLN A 57 6.51 -1.05 13.31
C GLN A 57 7.20 -0.18 12.25
N GLU A 58 8.17 -0.73 11.50
CA GLU A 58 8.85 -0.04 10.40
C GLU A 58 7.86 0.44 9.32
N SER A 59 6.82 -0.36 9.05
CA SER A 59 5.73 0.04 8.16
C SER A 59 4.72 1.00 8.81
N LYS A 60 4.99 1.51 10.02
CA LYS A 60 4.07 2.36 10.81
C LYS A 60 2.69 1.71 10.99
N GLY A 61 2.65 0.39 11.20
CA GLY A 61 1.40 -0.36 11.39
C GLY A 61 0.62 -0.69 10.11
N ARG A 62 1.14 -0.34 8.93
CA ARG A 62 0.42 -0.44 7.66
C ARG A 62 0.35 -1.87 7.10
N TYR A 63 1.39 -2.69 7.33
CA TYR A 63 1.49 -4.01 6.72
C TYR A 63 0.66 -5.07 7.44
N GLY A 64 -0.24 -5.71 6.70
CA GLY A 64 -0.90 -6.95 7.10
C GLY A 64 -0.07 -8.20 6.74
N ALA A 65 -0.56 -9.38 7.11
CA ALA A 65 0.15 -10.65 6.97
C ALA A 65 0.76 -10.92 5.57
N PRO A 66 0.14 -10.58 4.44
CA PRO A 66 0.75 -10.79 3.12
C PRO A 66 2.04 -9.98 2.92
N ARG A 67 2.03 -8.68 3.28
CA ARG A 67 3.21 -7.81 3.14
C ARG A 67 4.27 -8.11 4.18
N VAL A 68 3.89 -8.41 5.43
CA VAL A 68 4.84 -8.87 6.47
C VAL A 68 5.55 -10.14 6.03
N HIS A 69 4.82 -11.12 5.50
CA HIS A 69 5.40 -12.35 4.97
C HIS A 69 6.36 -12.08 3.80
N ALA A 70 5.98 -11.21 2.86
CA ALA A 70 6.83 -10.84 1.73
C ALA A 70 8.12 -10.16 2.20
N GLU A 71 8.04 -9.23 3.14
CA GLU A 71 9.20 -8.53 3.70
C GLU A 71 10.13 -9.48 4.47
N LEU A 72 9.59 -10.37 5.30
CA LEU A 72 10.38 -11.40 5.98
C LEU A 72 11.15 -12.28 4.98
N ARG A 73 10.49 -12.65 3.87
CA ARG A 73 11.13 -13.43 2.80
C ARG A 73 12.27 -12.66 2.13
N ARG A 74 12.11 -11.36 1.90
CA ARG A 74 13.17 -10.46 1.37
C ARG A 74 14.38 -10.40 2.31
N ARG A 75 14.15 -10.46 3.64
CA ARG A 75 15.19 -10.53 4.68
C ARG A 75 15.79 -11.93 4.84
N GLY A 76 15.51 -12.86 3.92
CA GLY A 76 16.02 -14.24 3.95
C GLY A 76 15.30 -15.16 4.93
N ARG A 77 14.20 -14.72 5.55
CA ARG A 77 13.44 -15.51 6.52
C ARG A 77 12.32 -16.30 5.83
N ARG A 78 12.53 -17.57 5.58
CA ARG A 78 11.58 -18.45 4.87
C ARG A 78 10.60 -19.10 5.85
N HIS A 79 9.45 -18.48 6.06
CA HIS A 79 8.36 -19.00 6.88
C HIS A 79 7.07 -19.14 6.07
N GLY A 80 6.21 -20.07 6.44
CA GLY A 80 4.91 -20.23 5.78
C GLY A 80 3.97 -19.06 6.08
N ARG A 81 3.24 -18.58 5.07
CA ARG A 81 2.27 -17.48 5.20
C ARG A 81 1.24 -17.71 6.31
N LYS A 82 0.75 -18.97 6.46
CA LYS A 82 -0.19 -19.34 7.53
C LYS A 82 0.42 -19.17 8.92
N ARG A 83 1.73 -19.48 9.10
CA ARG A 83 2.45 -19.31 10.38
C ARG A 83 2.56 -17.84 10.73
N VAL A 84 2.95 -16.98 9.79
CA VAL A 84 3.03 -15.51 9.99
C VAL A 84 1.66 -14.95 10.36
N ALA A 85 0.60 -15.30 9.63
CA ALA A 85 -0.76 -14.84 9.92
C ALA A 85 -1.26 -15.30 11.30
N ARG A 86 -0.93 -16.54 11.74
CA ARG A 86 -1.25 -17.06 13.07
C ARG A 86 -0.56 -16.23 14.16
N LEU A 87 0.74 -16.00 14.04
CA LEU A 87 1.51 -15.23 15.02
C LEU A 87 1.08 -13.76 15.09
N MET A 88 0.78 -13.15 13.97
CA MET A 88 0.19 -11.79 13.96
C MET A 88 -1.13 -11.75 14.73
N ARG A 89 -1.99 -12.74 14.51
CA ARG A 89 -3.29 -12.83 15.21
C ARG A 89 -3.10 -13.04 16.72
N SER A 90 -2.22 -13.97 17.13
CA SER A 90 -1.95 -14.22 18.55
C SER A 90 -1.30 -13.03 19.26
N ALA A 91 -0.56 -12.19 18.53
CA ALA A 91 0.04 -10.96 19.04
C ALA A 91 -0.89 -9.73 18.95
N GLY A 92 -2.13 -9.88 18.45
CA GLY A 92 -3.06 -8.77 18.26
C GLY A 92 -2.66 -7.79 17.14
N ILE A 93 -1.71 -8.17 16.28
CA ILE A 93 -1.18 -7.31 15.22
C ILE A 93 -2.09 -7.37 14.00
N ARG A 94 -2.56 -6.19 13.56
CA ARG A 94 -3.39 -6.04 12.35
C ARG A 94 -2.82 -4.94 11.47
N GLY A 95 -2.74 -5.18 10.16
CA GLY A 95 -2.41 -4.14 9.20
C GLY A 95 -3.62 -3.27 8.89
N LEU A 96 -3.36 -2.08 8.37
CA LEU A 96 -4.42 -1.19 7.90
C LEU A 96 -5.01 -1.73 6.60
N ALA A 97 -6.34 -1.77 6.54
CA ALA A 97 -7.09 -2.14 5.34
C ALA A 97 -7.79 -0.90 4.79
N ALA A 98 -7.76 -0.71 3.47
CA ALA A 98 -8.55 0.33 2.82
C ALA A 98 -10.03 0.07 3.11
N LYS A 99 -10.76 1.12 3.50
CA LYS A 99 -12.22 1.06 3.65
C LYS A 99 -12.84 0.83 2.27
N ARG A 100 -13.95 0.08 2.21
CA ARG A 100 -14.73 -0.05 0.98
C ARG A 100 -15.26 1.33 0.58
N TRP A 101 -14.94 1.75 -0.63
CA TRP A 101 -15.38 3.01 -1.20
C TRP A 101 -16.87 2.93 -1.60
N LYS A 102 -17.61 4.04 -1.42
CA LYS A 102 -18.95 4.25 -1.98
C LYS A 102 -18.85 5.26 -3.13
N LYS A 103 -19.51 4.95 -4.26
CA LYS A 103 -19.57 5.81 -5.46
C LYS A 103 -20.25 7.14 -5.13
N THR A 104 -19.61 8.27 -5.44
CA THR A 104 -20.12 9.64 -5.19
C THR A 104 -20.05 10.57 -6.40
N THR A 105 -19.54 10.14 -7.55
CA THR A 105 -19.36 11.01 -8.73
C THR A 105 -20.61 11.06 -9.59
N ILE A 106 -21.11 12.27 -9.87
CA ILE A 106 -22.12 12.57 -10.88
C ILE A 106 -21.37 13.02 -12.13
N ALA A 107 -21.57 12.35 -13.27
CA ALA A 107 -20.90 12.69 -14.52
C ALA A 107 -21.49 13.98 -15.12
N ASP A 108 -20.64 14.86 -15.65
CA ASP A 108 -21.05 16.02 -16.46
C ASP A 108 -21.37 15.54 -17.89
N PRO A 109 -22.63 15.69 -18.37
CA PRO A 109 -23.01 15.28 -19.71
C PRO A 109 -22.37 16.10 -20.84
N ALA A 110 -21.89 17.32 -20.54
CA ALA A 110 -21.36 18.26 -21.53
C ALA A 110 -19.84 18.11 -21.80
N ALA A 111 -19.16 17.19 -21.13
CA ALA A 111 -17.74 16.95 -21.33
C ALA A 111 -17.46 16.47 -22.76
N ALA A 112 -16.58 17.17 -23.48
CA ALA A 112 -16.18 16.87 -24.85
C ALA A 112 -15.83 15.38 -25.05
N ALA A 113 -16.20 14.82 -26.19
CA ALA A 113 -16.09 13.38 -26.52
C ALA A 113 -14.63 12.96 -26.81
N ARG A 114 -13.72 13.10 -25.84
CA ARG A 114 -12.38 12.49 -25.95
C ARG A 114 -12.47 10.99 -25.76
N ALA A 115 -11.75 10.24 -26.61
CA ALA A 115 -11.77 8.79 -26.59
C ALA A 115 -11.02 8.23 -25.35
N ASP A 116 -11.53 7.11 -24.80
CA ASP A 116 -10.76 6.28 -23.84
C ASP A 116 -9.67 5.53 -24.62
N ARG A 117 -8.42 5.91 -24.40
CA ARG A 117 -7.22 5.30 -25.01
C ARG A 117 -6.58 4.24 -24.13
N ILE A 118 -6.99 4.13 -22.88
CA ILE A 118 -6.45 3.13 -21.94
C ILE A 118 -7.20 1.80 -22.03
N CYS A 119 -8.50 1.86 -22.34
CA CYS A 119 -9.34 0.66 -22.49
C CYS A 119 -9.23 -0.30 -21.31
N ARG A 120 -9.07 0.21 -20.09
CA ARG A 120 -8.86 -0.54 -18.84
C ARG A 120 -7.59 -1.40 -18.80
N ASP A 121 -6.63 -1.18 -19.67
CA ASP A 121 -5.33 -1.81 -19.57
C ASP A 121 -4.47 -1.12 -18.48
N PHE A 122 -4.69 -1.52 -17.25
CA PHE A 122 -3.89 -1.13 -16.09
C PHE A 122 -2.83 -2.19 -15.76
N SER A 123 -2.31 -2.90 -16.72
CA SER A 123 -1.25 -3.88 -16.50
C SER A 123 0.04 -3.23 -15.97
N ALA A 124 0.70 -3.91 -15.05
CA ALA A 124 2.05 -3.57 -14.62
C ALA A 124 3.04 -4.19 -15.63
N ASP A 125 3.49 -3.38 -16.57
CA ASP A 125 4.34 -3.80 -17.66
C ASP A 125 5.56 -2.88 -17.76
N ALA A 126 6.74 -3.42 -17.48
CA ALA A 126 7.99 -2.68 -17.44
C ALA A 126 8.36 -2.05 -18.79
N SER A 127 7.90 -2.62 -19.92
CA SER A 127 8.12 -2.07 -21.27
C SER A 127 7.29 -0.81 -21.56
N LYS A 128 6.28 -0.53 -20.71
CA LYS A 128 5.36 0.60 -20.86
C LYS A 128 5.57 1.71 -19.84
N LEU A 129 6.75 1.77 -19.21
CA LEU A 129 7.11 2.87 -18.31
C LEU A 129 7.04 4.22 -19.06
N ASN A 130 6.53 5.23 -18.38
CA ASN A 130 6.32 6.59 -18.92
C ASN A 130 5.48 6.69 -20.20
N SER A 131 4.79 5.63 -20.62
CA SER A 131 3.91 5.68 -21.80
C SER A 131 2.47 6.03 -21.46
N ARG A 132 2.04 5.72 -20.23
CA ARG A 132 0.64 5.90 -19.80
C ARG A 132 0.60 6.34 -18.35
N TRP A 133 -0.01 7.48 -18.12
CA TRP A 133 -0.24 8.06 -16.80
C TRP A 133 -1.73 8.14 -16.51
N CYS A 134 -2.11 8.11 -15.25
CA CYS A 134 -3.45 8.46 -14.82
C CYS A 134 -3.40 9.56 -13.76
N GLY A 135 -4.41 10.44 -13.82
CA GLY A 135 -4.58 11.55 -12.88
C GLY A 135 -5.91 11.50 -12.17
N ASP A 136 -5.94 12.00 -10.94
CA ASP A 136 -7.17 12.18 -10.17
C ASP A 136 -6.92 13.16 -9.02
N ILE A 137 -7.99 13.66 -8.42
CA ILE A 137 -7.97 14.63 -7.33
C ILE A 137 -8.63 14.01 -6.11
N THR A 138 -8.02 14.23 -4.94
CA THR A 138 -8.65 13.93 -3.67
C THR A 138 -8.59 15.14 -2.74
N TYR A 139 -9.41 15.13 -1.70
CA TYR A 139 -9.44 16.16 -0.67
C TYR A 139 -9.13 15.58 0.69
N ILE A 140 -8.40 16.35 1.48
CA ILE A 140 -7.94 16.02 2.82
C ILE A 140 -8.54 17.05 3.78
N ARG A 141 -9.25 16.57 4.78
CA ARG A 141 -9.86 17.46 5.77
C ARG A 141 -8.82 17.90 6.79
N THR A 142 -8.75 19.22 7.04
CA THR A 142 -7.98 19.82 8.13
C THR A 142 -8.89 20.74 8.96
N TRP A 143 -8.43 21.17 10.12
CA TRP A 143 -9.19 22.17 10.90
C TRP A 143 -9.19 23.56 10.23
N GLU A 144 -8.22 23.84 9.36
CA GLU A 144 -8.16 25.07 8.56
C GLU A 144 -8.99 25.00 7.27
N GLY A 145 -9.72 23.88 7.04
CA GLY A 145 -10.51 23.63 5.83
C GLY A 145 -9.90 22.54 4.94
N TRP A 146 -10.34 22.51 3.69
CA TRP A 146 -9.90 21.49 2.74
C TRP A 146 -8.50 21.76 2.19
N LEU A 147 -7.73 20.69 2.05
CA LEU A 147 -6.52 20.63 1.24
C LEU A 147 -6.80 19.68 0.08
N PHE A 148 -6.64 20.14 -1.15
CA PHE A 148 -6.80 19.32 -2.35
C PHE A 148 -5.45 18.80 -2.80
N LEU A 149 -5.42 17.53 -3.24
CA LEU A 149 -4.24 16.86 -3.77
C LEU A 149 -4.60 16.31 -5.14
N ALA A 150 -3.93 16.80 -6.19
CA ALA A 150 -3.91 16.19 -7.51
C ALA A 150 -2.66 15.32 -7.65
N THR A 151 -2.80 14.16 -8.29
CA THR A 151 -1.68 13.23 -8.52
C THR A 151 -1.64 12.77 -9.96
N VAL A 152 -0.43 12.51 -10.44
CA VAL A 152 -0.14 11.80 -11.69
C VAL A 152 0.62 10.53 -11.35
N ILE A 153 0.09 9.40 -11.81
CA ILE A 153 0.62 8.08 -11.49
C ILE A 153 0.96 7.34 -12.78
N ASP A 154 2.18 6.84 -12.89
CA ASP A 154 2.56 5.93 -13.97
C ASP A 154 1.82 4.60 -13.84
N ILE A 155 1.08 4.22 -14.90
CA ILE A 155 0.21 3.04 -14.87
C ILE A 155 1.04 1.76 -14.77
N ALA A 156 2.20 1.70 -15.38
CA ALA A 156 3.05 0.51 -15.40
C ALA A 156 3.72 0.25 -14.05
N SER A 157 4.33 1.28 -13.45
CA SER A 157 5.10 1.15 -12.21
C SER A 157 4.29 1.45 -10.93
N ARG A 158 3.09 2.01 -11.05
CA ARG A 158 2.31 2.51 -9.89
C ARG A 158 2.95 3.70 -9.18
N ARG A 159 4.01 4.25 -9.72
CA ARG A 159 4.74 5.36 -9.12
C ARG A 159 3.96 6.66 -9.26
N VAL A 160 3.84 7.40 -8.18
CA VAL A 160 3.39 8.80 -8.24
C VAL A 160 4.54 9.60 -8.83
N VAL A 161 4.37 10.05 -10.05
CA VAL A 161 5.40 10.76 -10.84
C VAL A 161 5.26 12.27 -10.78
N GLY A 162 4.06 12.76 -10.47
CA GLY A 162 3.79 14.17 -10.22
C GLY A 162 2.65 14.35 -9.24
N TYR A 163 2.65 15.43 -8.49
CA TYR A 163 1.55 15.84 -7.63
C TYR A 163 1.62 17.32 -7.31
N ALA A 164 0.45 17.89 -6.97
CA ALA A 164 0.34 19.26 -6.46
C ALA A 164 -0.72 19.32 -5.36
N MET A 165 -0.58 20.31 -4.47
CA MET A 165 -1.53 20.51 -3.37
C MET A 165 -1.90 21.98 -3.27
N ALA A 166 -3.21 22.26 -3.20
CA ALA A 166 -3.74 23.62 -3.06
C ALA A 166 -4.93 23.68 -2.10
N GLU A 167 -5.33 24.89 -1.73
CA GLU A 167 -6.53 25.14 -0.91
C GLU A 167 -7.78 25.36 -1.77
N HIS A 168 -7.64 25.18 -3.08
CA HIS A 168 -8.69 25.37 -4.08
C HIS A 168 -8.69 24.22 -5.10
N LEU A 169 -9.82 24.03 -5.76
CA LEU A 169 -10.03 23.02 -6.78
C LEU A 169 -10.10 23.64 -8.19
N ARG A 170 -9.11 24.46 -8.54
CA ARG A 170 -8.99 25.10 -9.87
C ARG A 170 -8.17 24.24 -10.81
N THR A 171 -8.28 24.51 -12.13
CA THR A 171 -7.48 23.85 -13.18
C THR A 171 -5.97 23.92 -12.92
N SER A 172 -5.47 25.04 -12.33
CA SER A 172 -4.05 25.19 -11.99
C SER A 172 -3.53 24.06 -11.09
N LEU A 173 -4.35 23.47 -10.22
CA LEU A 173 -3.93 22.36 -9.37
C LEU A 173 -3.54 21.10 -10.18
N VAL A 174 -4.34 20.75 -11.18
CA VAL A 174 -4.05 19.59 -12.06
C VAL A 174 -2.96 19.92 -13.06
N ALA A 175 -2.88 21.16 -13.50
CA ALA A 175 -1.82 21.68 -14.35
C ALA A 175 -0.44 21.57 -13.67
N ASP A 176 -0.33 22.03 -12.42
CA ASP A 176 0.89 21.95 -11.62
C ASP A 176 1.30 20.47 -11.40
N ALA A 177 0.33 19.58 -11.15
CA ALA A 177 0.61 18.16 -10.99
C ALA A 177 1.17 17.52 -12.27
N LEU A 178 0.62 17.88 -13.45
CA LEU A 178 1.11 17.41 -14.75
C LEU A 178 2.49 17.98 -15.06
N ALA A 179 2.70 19.29 -14.86
CA ALA A 179 3.99 19.94 -15.05
C ALA A 179 5.09 19.30 -14.19
N ASN A 180 4.80 19.00 -12.92
CA ASN A 180 5.71 18.31 -12.03
C ASN A 180 6.02 16.87 -12.51
N ALA A 181 5.04 16.17 -13.09
CA ALA A 181 5.25 14.83 -13.65
C ALA A 181 6.19 14.89 -14.88
N VAL A 182 5.94 15.82 -15.79
CA VAL A 182 6.78 16.04 -16.98
C VAL A 182 8.22 16.42 -16.57
N ALA A 183 8.36 17.38 -15.66
CA ALA A 183 9.68 17.80 -15.16
C ALA A 183 10.46 16.67 -14.47
N THR A 184 9.75 15.80 -13.74
CA THR A 184 10.38 14.70 -13.01
C THR A 184 10.79 13.53 -13.93
N ARG A 185 10.03 13.29 -14.99
CA ARG A 185 10.17 12.10 -15.83
C ARG A 185 10.82 12.37 -17.19
N SER A 186 10.73 13.61 -17.67
CA SER A 186 11.17 14.00 -19.04
C SER A 186 10.76 12.92 -20.06
N PRO A 187 9.46 12.59 -20.16
CA PRO A 187 9.02 11.48 -20.98
C PRO A 187 9.19 11.79 -22.46
N ASP A 188 9.26 10.74 -23.28
CA ASP A 188 9.13 10.89 -24.73
C ASP A 188 7.76 11.49 -25.09
N SER A 189 7.64 12.07 -26.27
CA SER A 189 6.39 12.61 -26.79
C SER A 189 5.30 11.53 -26.92
N GLY A 190 4.04 11.92 -26.69
CA GLY A 190 2.88 11.05 -26.87
C GLY A 190 2.48 10.21 -25.65
N VAL A 191 2.97 10.56 -24.46
CA VAL A 191 2.47 9.95 -23.21
C VAL A 191 0.95 10.14 -23.14
N ILE A 192 0.22 9.05 -22.86
CA ILE A 192 -1.23 9.12 -22.67
C ILE A 192 -1.53 9.46 -21.21
N PHE A 193 -2.20 10.60 -20.99
CA PHE A 193 -2.69 10.97 -19.66
C PHE A 193 -4.19 10.72 -19.56
N HIS A 194 -4.56 9.81 -18.69
CA HIS A 194 -5.95 9.39 -18.47
C HIS A 194 -6.51 9.96 -17.16
N SER A 195 -7.71 10.51 -17.23
CA SER A 195 -8.42 11.03 -16.06
C SER A 195 -9.93 10.75 -16.14
N ASP A 196 -10.64 11.06 -15.07
CA ASP A 196 -12.09 11.18 -15.12
C ASP A 196 -12.53 12.41 -15.93
N ARG A 197 -13.85 12.62 -16.02
CA ARG A 197 -14.46 13.78 -16.72
C ARG A 197 -14.67 14.98 -15.80
N GLY A 198 -13.83 15.16 -14.77
CA GLY A 198 -13.87 16.35 -13.94
C GLY A 198 -13.64 17.63 -14.74
N CYS A 199 -14.32 18.72 -14.38
CA CYS A 199 -14.21 20.00 -15.09
C CYS A 199 -12.78 20.55 -15.18
N GLN A 200 -11.91 20.17 -14.23
CA GLN A 200 -10.49 20.55 -14.23
C GLN A 200 -9.74 19.92 -15.41
N TYR A 201 -9.99 18.63 -15.68
CA TYR A 201 -9.33 17.87 -16.74
C TYR A 201 -9.93 18.12 -18.12
N THR A 202 -11.17 18.59 -18.18
CA THR A 202 -11.85 18.91 -19.46
C THR A 202 -11.71 20.36 -19.88
N SER A 203 -11.10 21.21 -19.05
CA SER A 203 -10.90 22.64 -19.34
C SER A 203 -9.96 22.86 -20.54
N ALA A 204 -10.17 23.95 -21.29
CA ALA A 204 -9.31 24.35 -22.38
C ALA A 204 -7.87 24.57 -21.92
N GLY A 205 -7.67 25.30 -20.81
CA GLY A 205 -6.32 25.56 -20.30
C GLY A 205 -5.53 24.32 -19.88
N PHE A 206 -6.20 23.23 -19.47
CA PHE A 206 -5.52 21.96 -19.24
C PHE A 206 -5.19 21.24 -20.56
N ALA A 207 -6.04 21.40 -21.58
CA ALA A 207 -5.79 20.86 -22.90
C ALA A 207 -4.58 21.53 -23.56
N ASP A 208 -4.55 22.86 -23.53
CA ASP A 208 -3.44 23.67 -24.10
C ASP A 208 -2.10 23.27 -23.44
N LEU A 209 -2.07 23.14 -22.11
CA LEU A 209 -0.89 22.69 -21.38
C LEU A 209 -0.45 21.27 -21.76
N ALA A 210 -1.40 20.36 -21.93
CA ALA A 210 -1.09 19.00 -22.34
C ALA A 210 -0.51 18.94 -23.75
N ASP A 211 -1.02 19.77 -24.67
CA ASP A 211 -0.51 19.90 -26.03
C ASP A 211 0.92 20.50 -26.03
N ASP A 212 1.20 21.52 -25.21
CA ASP A 212 2.53 22.09 -25.02
C ASP A 212 3.55 21.04 -24.56
N TYR A 213 3.13 20.11 -23.71
CA TYR A 213 3.96 19.00 -23.24
C TYR A 213 3.91 17.76 -24.13
N GLN A 214 3.21 17.81 -25.27
CA GLN A 214 3.00 16.68 -26.17
C GLN A 214 2.38 15.45 -25.46
N VAL A 215 1.51 15.70 -24.48
CA VAL A 215 0.78 14.70 -23.72
C VAL A 215 -0.60 14.48 -24.34
N VAL A 216 -0.92 13.24 -24.67
CA VAL A 216 -2.18 12.86 -25.28
C VAL A 216 -3.25 12.63 -24.23
N LEU A 217 -4.27 13.47 -24.18
CA LEU A 217 -5.36 13.33 -23.21
C LEU A 217 -6.31 12.16 -23.55
N SER A 218 -6.69 11.42 -22.54
CA SER A 218 -7.65 10.32 -22.57
C SER A 218 -8.65 10.48 -21.43
N LEU A 219 -9.93 10.33 -21.70
CA LEU A 219 -10.99 10.42 -20.70
C LEU A 219 -11.72 9.10 -20.51
N GLY A 220 -11.99 8.74 -19.27
CA GLY A 220 -12.84 7.61 -18.92
C GLY A 220 -14.25 7.74 -19.53
N ARG A 221 -14.93 6.61 -19.72
CA ARG A 221 -16.29 6.58 -20.28
C ARG A 221 -17.29 7.19 -19.30
N THR A 222 -18.31 7.84 -19.85
CA THR A 222 -19.39 8.45 -19.04
C THR A 222 -20.06 7.40 -18.15
N GLY A 223 -20.12 7.69 -16.84
CA GLY A 223 -20.80 6.80 -15.87
C GLY A 223 -20.02 5.54 -15.45
N GLN A 224 -18.79 5.35 -15.89
CA GLN A 224 -17.99 4.17 -15.55
C GLN A 224 -16.80 4.55 -14.66
N CYS A 225 -16.95 4.38 -13.34
CA CYS A 225 -15.90 4.66 -12.34
C CYS A 225 -14.68 3.72 -12.43
N TRP A 226 -14.83 2.55 -13.11
CA TRP A 226 -13.74 1.58 -13.25
C TRP A 226 -12.60 2.06 -14.15
N ASP A 227 -12.86 3.08 -14.96
CA ASP A 227 -11.90 3.60 -15.92
C ASP A 227 -10.77 4.40 -15.24
N ASN A 228 -10.90 4.81 -13.95
CA ASN A 228 -9.84 5.44 -13.14
C ASN A 228 -9.46 4.62 -11.87
N ALA A 229 -9.71 3.32 -11.89
CA ALA A 229 -9.53 2.41 -10.74
C ALA A 229 -8.13 2.46 -10.10
N LEU A 230 -7.08 2.82 -10.88
CA LEU A 230 -5.72 2.90 -10.38
C LEU A 230 -5.53 4.08 -9.45
N ALA A 231 -5.95 5.28 -9.86
CA ALA A 231 -5.87 6.46 -9.02
C ALA A 231 -6.78 6.34 -7.79
N GLU A 232 -7.98 5.76 -7.95
CA GLU A 232 -8.87 5.44 -6.83
C GLU A 232 -8.20 4.48 -5.82
N SER A 233 -7.48 3.46 -6.29
CA SER A 233 -6.73 2.52 -5.44
C SER A 233 -5.61 3.20 -4.67
N PHE A 234 -4.90 4.15 -5.30
CA PHE A 234 -3.89 4.96 -4.63
C PHE A 234 -4.53 5.80 -3.52
N PHE A 235 -5.61 6.53 -3.82
CA PHE A 235 -6.27 7.36 -2.81
C PHE A 235 -6.91 6.56 -1.69
N ALA A 236 -7.45 5.37 -1.97
CA ALA A 236 -7.92 4.46 -0.93
C ALA A 236 -6.77 4.03 0.01
N SER A 237 -5.58 3.79 -0.54
CA SER A 237 -4.37 3.50 0.24
C SER A 237 -3.92 4.72 1.05
N LEU A 238 -3.84 5.90 0.43
CA LEU A 238 -3.47 7.15 1.10
C LEU A 238 -4.43 7.46 2.26
N LYS A 239 -5.74 7.39 2.03
CA LYS A 239 -6.74 7.64 3.05
C LYS A 239 -6.66 6.64 4.19
N GLY A 240 -6.67 5.35 3.89
CA GLY A 240 -6.65 4.30 4.91
C GLY A 240 -5.32 4.21 5.68
N GLU A 241 -4.21 4.53 5.05
CA GLU A 241 -2.87 4.40 5.64
C GLU A 241 -2.32 5.71 6.24
N LEU A 242 -2.93 6.87 5.94
CA LEU A 242 -2.48 8.17 6.41
C LEU A 242 -3.60 9.09 6.90
N THR A 243 -4.55 9.49 6.03
CA THR A 243 -5.41 10.64 6.33
C THR A 243 -6.61 10.32 7.19
N ASP A 244 -7.11 9.09 7.19
CA ASP A 244 -8.25 8.65 8.00
C ASP A 244 -7.85 8.21 9.43
N ILE A 245 -6.56 8.17 9.73
CA ILE A 245 -6.04 7.68 11.02
C ILE A 245 -6.20 8.74 12.11
N ARG A 246 -6.00 10.01 11.74
CA ARG A 246 -6.10 11.16 12.67
C ARG A 246 -6.50 12.43 11.93
N PRO A 247 -7.21 13.37 12.60
CA PRO A 247 -7.46 14.68 12.03
C PRO A 247 -6.17 15.48 11.90
N TRP A 248 -6.12 16.36 10.90
CA TRP A 248 -5.01 17.28 10.66
C TRP A 248 -5.34 18.65 11.23
N THR A 249 -4.47 19.18 12.11
CA THR A 249 -4.67 20.51 12.70
C THR A 249 -4.46 21.63 11.68
N THR A 250 -3.45 21.48 10.80
CA THR A 250 -3.11 22.48 9.79
C THR A 250 -2.92 21.87 8.42
N ARG A 251 -3.15 22.65 7.37
CA ARG A 251 -2.83 22.27 5.99
C ARG A 251 -1.33 22.00 5.81
N ALA A 252 -0.48 22.79 6.48
CA ALA A 252 0.97 22.60 6.45
C ALA A 252 1.40 21.23 7.01
N ALA A 253 0.80 20.79 8.12
CA ALA A 253 1.05 19.46 8.68
C ALA A 253 0.57 18.34 7.74
N ALA A 254 -0.61 18.49 7.14
CA ALA A 254 -1.13 17.55 6.15
C ALA A 254 -0.23 17.47 4.91
N ARG A 255 0.23 18.61 4.37
CA ARG A 255 1.17 18.67 3.23
C ARG A 255 2.44 17.87 3.51
N ARG A 256 3.11 18.11 4.64
CA ARG A 256 4.35 17.39 5.01
C ARG A 256 4.10 15.88 5.07
N ALA A 257 3.03 15.46 5.71
CA ALA A 257 2.72 14.04 5.86
C ALA A 257 2.37 13.36 4.51
N VAL A 258 1.72 14.08 3.58
CA VAL A 258 1.45 13.58 2.23
C VAL A 258 2.77 13.43 1.44
N VAL A 259 3.67 14.41 1.52
CA VAL A 259 5.00 14.33 0.88
C VAL A 259 5.79 13.12 1.39
N GLU A 260 5.86 12.94 2.71
CA GLU A 260 6.51 11.77 3.32
C GLU A 260 5.85 10.46 2.90
N TYR A 261 4.51 10.44 2.83
CA TYR A 261 3.77 9.26 2.40
C TYR A 261 4.07 8.89 0.95
N ILE A 262 4.06 9.88 0.03
CA ILE A 262 4.38 9.65 -1.39
C ILE A 262 5.82 9.15 -1.55
N GLY A 263 6.77 9.72 -0.82
CA GLY A 263 8.15 9.24 -0.80
C GLY A 263 8.25 7.78 -0.35
N TRP A 264 7.61 7.44 0.76
CA TRP A 264 7.55 6.05 1.26
C TRP A 264 6.78 5.12 0.31
N TYR A 265 5.66 5.58 -0.27
CA TYR A 265 4.85 4.82 -1.24
C TYR A 265 5.68 4.44 -2.46
N ASN A 266 6.42 5.40 -3.02
CA ASN A 266 7.25 5.20 -4.19
C ASN A 266 8.50 4.34 -3.90
N GLY A 267 9.18 4.59 -2.78
CA GLY A 267 10.48 3.99 -2.51
C GLY A 267 10.45 2.68 -1.71
N THR A 268 9.41 2.47 -0.89
CA THR A 268 9.44 1.38 0.12
C THR A 268 8.19 0.52 0.15
N ARG A 269 7.01 1.10 -0.15
CA ARG A 269 5.75 0.37 -0.02
C ARG A 269 5.66 -0.80 -0.99
N LEU A 270 5.44 -2.00 -0.45
CA LEU A 270 5.30 -3.23 -1.25
C LEU A 270 3.93 -3.30 -1.94
N HIS A 271 3.94 -3.54 -3.24
CA HIS A 271 2.75 -3.69 -4.07
C HIS A 271 2.59 -5.13 -4.56
N SER A 272 1.43 -5.74 -4.31
CA SER A 272 1.15 -7.11 -4.76
C SER A 272 1.16 -7.24 -6.28
N THR A 273 0.66 -6.22 -6.99
CA THR A 273 0.66 -6.17 -8.47
C THR A 273 2.06 -6.05 -9.08
N LEU A 274 3.03 -5.58 -8.31
CA LEU A 274 4.45 -5.47 -8.71
C LEU A 274 5.30 -6.63 -8.14
N GLY A 275 4.67 -7.75 -7.78
CA GLY A 275 5.37 -8.89 -7.17
C GLY A 275 5.97 -8.58 -5.80
N TYR A 276 5.30 -7.74 -5.00
CA TYR A 276 5.79 -7.25 -3.72
C TYR A 276 7.12 -6.49 -3.81
N ARG A 277 7.27 -5.70 -4.86
CA ARG A 277 8.31 -4.66 -5.00
C ARG A 277 7.69 -3.29 -4.75
N SER A 278 8.51 -2.30 -4.39
CA SER A 278 8.09 -0.90 -4.45
C SER A 278 8.07 -0.41 -5.89
N PRO A 279 7.36 0.70 -6.22
CA PRO A 279 7.41 1.32 -7.54
C PRO A 279 8.84 1.58 -8.02
N ALA A 280 9.69 2.15 -7.18
CA ALA A 280 11.08 2.44 -7.52
C ALA A 280 11.91 1.17 -7.81
N GLU A 281 11.73 0.11 -7.00
CA GLU A 281 12.41 -1.18 -7.24
C GLU A 281 11.92 -1.84 -8.54
N PHE A 282 10.64 -1.71 -8.87
CA PHE A 282 10.09 -2.22 -10.12
C PHE A 282 10.73 -1.53 -11.33
N GLU A 283 10.83 -0.20 -11.32
CA GLU A 283 11.48 0.56 -12.38
C GLU A 283 12.97 0.24 -12.49
N ALA A 284 13.68 0.13 -11.37
CA ALA A 284 15.10 -0.22 -11.35
C ALA A 284 15.38 -1.62 -11.93
N SER A 285 14.47 -2.58 -11.74
CA SER A 285 14.60 -3.91 -12.33
C SER A 285 14.38 -3.92 -13.84
N ALA A 286 13.44 -3.09 -14.35
CA ALA A 286 13.21 -2.93 -15.78
C ALA A 286 14.43 -2.36 -16.53
N GLY A 287 15.08 -1.37 -15.92
CA GLY A 287 16.31 -0.80 -16.50
C GLY A 287 17.47 -1.81 -16.64
N LYS A 288 17.56 -2.77 -15.73
CA LYS A 288 18.59 -3.83 -15.80
C LYS A 288 18.29 -4.88 -16.85
N GLU A 289 17.04 -5.25 -17.05
CA GLU A 289 16.64 -6.22 -18.09
C GLU A 289 16.88 -5.65 -19.48
N ASN A 290 16.65 -4.35 -19.71
CA ASN A 290 16.94 -3.70 -20.98
C ASN A 290 18.44 -3.61 -21.29
N LEU A 291 19.28 -3.39 -20.27
CA LEU A 291 20.76 -3.36 -20.45
C LEU A 291 21.34 -4.75 -20.72
N GLY A 292 20.72 -5.82 -20.21
CA GLY A 292 21.14 -7.20 -20.45
C GLY A 292 20.75 -7.77 -21.83
N GLN A 293 19.84 -7.11 -22.56
CA GLN A 293 19.43 -7.50 -23.91
C GLN A 293 20.23 -6.80 -25.02
N VAL A 294 21.01 -5.79 -24.68
CA VAL A 294 21.84 -4.99 -25.62
C VAL A 294 23.34 -5.42 -25.58
N ALA A 295 23.69 -6.30 -24.64
CA ALA A 295 25.04 -6.89 -24.53
C ALA A 295 25.05 -8.33 -25.03
#